data_eba8045218cd11fe30da059d51c93c76
#
_entry.id   eba8045218cd11fe30da059d51c93c76
#
_cell.length_a   1.000
_cell.length_b   1.000
_cell.length_c   1.000
_cell.angle_alpha   90.00
_cell.angle_beta   90.00
_cell.angle_gamma   90.00
#
_symmetry.space_group_name_H-M   'P 1'
#
loop_
_entity.id
_entity.type
_entity.pdbx_description
1 polymer ?
#
loop_
_entity_poly.entity_id
_entity_poly.type
_entity_poly.pdbx_seq_one_letter_code
_entity_poly.pdbx_strand_id
1 'polypeptide(L)'
;NTINPTLRKSATKIKIIIDPTNPNRMVQGNDGGACVSYNGGNTWSSIYNQPTGQFYSVETDSQFPYRVYGTQQDNSAISTPSQSIKGAILWEECYSVGLSESGKIAVKPDNSNIIYSAYPGGTLMRYDHTTGQVRNIMVWPEYYQNSAPKNYKYRFGWEFPIVTSKHDPNVLYTAGNMIFKSIDEGAKIDITIPKYYD
;
A
#
# COMPACT_ATOMS: atom_id res chain seq x y z
N ASN A 1 -26.20 19.02 16.63
CA ASN A 1 -25.56 17.66 16.57
C ASN A 1 -24.55 17.63 15.44
N THR A 2 -23.40 18.20 15.68
CA THR A 2 -22.25 18.16 14.74
C THR A 2 -21.54 16.83 14.91
N ILE A 3 -21.77 15.92 13.97
CA ILE A 3 -20.95 14.71 13.81
C ILE A 3 -19.51 15.19 13.58
N ASN A 4 -18.57 14.65 14.37
CA ASN A 4 -17.15 14.95 14.24
C ASN A 4 -16.72 14.86 12.76
N PRO A 5 -16.20 15.94 12.16
CA PRO A 5 -15.83 15.94 10.73
C PRO A 5 -14.77 14.90 10.37
N THR A 6 -13.99 14.41 11.32
CA THR A 6 -13.02 13.32 11.15
C THR A 6 -13.70 11.98 10.84
N LEU A 7 -14.98 11.82 11.23
CA LEU A 7 -15.77 10.61 10.96
C LEU A 7 -16.33 10.56 9.53
N ARG A 8 -16.22 11.64 8.75
CA ARG A 8 -16.82 11.73 7.41
C ARG A 8 -15.98 11.18 6.26
N LYS A 9 -14.74 10.77 6.51
CA LYS A 9 -13.78 10.53 5.41
C LYS A 9 -13.62 9.08 5.00
N SER A 10 -14.57 8.22 5.05
CA SER A 10 -14.47 6.86 4.47
C SER A 10 -15.37 5.82 5.15
N ALA A 11 -16.57 6.15 5.56
CA ALA A 11 -17.37 5.16 6.28
C ALA A 11 -18.29 4.40 5.33
N THR A 12 -17.82 3.28 4.81
CA THR A 12 -18.68 2.32 4.10
C THR A 12 -19.55 1.53 5.10
N LYS A 13 -19.07 1.31 6.34
CA LYS A 13 -19.82 0.68 7.43
C LYS A 13 -19.42 1.30 8.77
N ILE A 14 -20.38 1.90 9.46
CA ILE A 14 -20.22 2.40 10.82
C ILE A 14 -20.93 1.46 11.77
N LYS A 15 -20.23 0.98 12.80
CA LYS A 15 -20.81 0.25 13.93
C LYS A 15 -20.62 1.03 15.22
N ILE A 16 -21.72 1.28 15.92
CA ILE A 16 -21.69 1.91 17.24
C ILE A 16 -22.16 0.90 18.28
N ILE A 17 -21.40 0.78 19.35
CA ILE A 17 -21.73 -0.02 20.53
C ILE A 17 -21.87 0.94 21.69
N ILE A 18 -22.98 0.83 22.41
CA ILE A 18 -23.25 1.59 23.64
C ILE A 18 -23.13 0.62 24.80
N ASP A 19 -22.42 1.01 25.84
CA ASP A 19 -22.30 0.22 27.07
C ASP A 19 -23.70 0.12 27.72
N PRO A 20 -24.26 -1.09 27.92
CA PRO A 20 -25.59 -1.26 28.46
C PRO A 20 -25.71 -0.83 29.95
N THR A 21 -24.57 -0.70 30.65
CA THR A 21 -24.53 -0.27 32.06
C THR A 21 -24.25 1.23 32.21
N ASN A 22 -23.71 1.88 31.14
CA ASN A 22 -23.42 3.31 31.16
C ASN A 22 -23.55 3.90 29.74
N PRO A 23 -24.71 4.51 29.40
CA PRO A 23 -24.99 5.03 28.08
C PRO A 23 -24.06 6.19 27.63
N ASN A 24 -23.32 6.78 28.56
CA ASN A 24 -22.29 7.77 28.20
C ASN A 24 -21.04 7.14 27.60
N ARG A 25 -20.84 5.83 27.80
CA ARG A 25 -19.69 5.10 27.27
C ARG A 25 -20.05 4.44 25.95
N MET A 26 -19.38 4.85 24.89
CA MET A 26 -19.64 4.41 23.53
C MET A 26 -18.34 4.07 22.80
N VAL A 27 -18.39 3.08 21.90
CA VAL A 27 -17.32 2.76 20.96
C VAL A 27 -17.90 2.82 19.56
N GLN A 28 -17.19 3.46 18.66
CA GLN A 28 -17.53 3.53 17.24
C GLN A 28 -16.37 2.98 16.42
N GLY A 29 -16.68 2.11 15.45
CA GLY A 29 -15.71 1.59 14.48
C GLY A 29 -16.17 1.83 13.05
N ASN A 30 -15.23 2.11 12.16
CA ASN A 30 -15.42 2.23 10.73
C ASN A 30 -14.13 1.85 9.98
N ASP A 31 -14.11 1.95 8.66
CA ASP A 31 -12.94 1.64 7.83
C ASP A 31 -11.70 2.51 8.19
N GLY A 32 -11.88 3.70 8.75
CA GLY A 32 -10.80 4.58 9.17
C GLY A 32 -10.27 4.33 10.58
N GLY A 33 -10.84 3.37 11.33
CA GLY A 33 -10.40 3.04 12.69
C GLY A 33 -11.52 3.00 13.71
N ALA A 34 -11.19 3.20 14.97
CA ALA A 34 -12.14 3.20 16.07
C ALA A 34 -11.94 4.42 16.99
N CYS A 35 -13.06 4.86 17.60
CA CYS A 35 -13.09 5.95 18.55
C CYS A 35 -13.93 5.56 19.78
N VAL A 36 -13.59 6.13 20.92
CA VAL A 36 -14.37 5.98 22.15
C VAL A 36 -14.92 7.33 22.60
N SER A 37 -16.10 7.29 23.19
CA SER A 37 -16.71 8.43 23.87
C SER A 37 -17.06 8.03 25.30
N TYR A 38 -16.93 8.97 26.25
CA TYR A 38 -17.30 8.83 27.65
C TYR A 38 -18.39 9.81 28.07
N ASN A 39 -18.96 10.54 27.11
CA ASN A 39 -19.98 11.58 27.37
C ASN A 39 -21.16 11.54 26.40
N GLY A 40 -21.60 10.33 26.06
CA GLY A 40 -22.78 10.12 25.21
C GLY A 40 -22.59 10.60 23.74
N GLY A 41 -21.35 10.57 23.24
CA GLY A 41 -21.06 10.98 21.86
C GLY A 41 -20.82 12.46 21.66
N ASN A 42 -20.80 13.29 22.72
CA ASN A 42 -20.52 14.72 22.60
C ASN A 42 -19.07 14.99 22.17
N THR A 43 -18.12 14.18 22.66
CA THR A 43 -16.73 14.17 22.21
C THR A 43 -16.24 12.73 21.97
N TRP A 44 -15.26 12.58 21.09
CA TRP A 44 -14.69 11.29 20.72
C TRP A 44 -13.17 11.36 20.78
N SER A 45 -12.53 10.23 21.09
CA SER A 45 -11.08 10.07 20.96
C SER A 45 -10.63 10.23 19.50
N SER A 46 -9.35 10.49 19.29
CA SER A 46 -8.77 10.43 17.95
C SER A 46 -8.77 9.00 17.40
N ILE A 47 -8.93 8.85 16.09
CA ILE A 47 -8.70 7.58 15.37
C ILE A 47 -7.20 7.29 15.23
N TYR A 48 -6.34 8.30 15.39
CA TYR A 48 -4.88 8.19 15.19
C TYR A 48 -4.12 7.68 16.41
N ASN A 49 -4.80 7.25 17.46
CA ASN A 49 -4.18 6.69 18.66
C ASN A 49 -3.99 5.17 18.60
N GLN A 50 -4.21 4.56 17.45
CA GLN A 50 -4.10 3.12 17.24
C GLN A 50 -2.99 2.86 16.20
N PRO A 51 -1.89 2.19 16.58
CA PRO A 51 -0.82 1.83 15.64
C PRO A 51 -1.23 0.58 14.83
N THR A 52 -2.30 0.69 14.05
CA THR A 52 -2.86 -0.40 13.25
C THR A 52 -2.91 0.00 11.79
N GLY A 53 -2.75 -1.00 10.90
CA GLY A 53 -2.88 -0.84 9.47
C GLY A 53 -3.31 -2.16 8.83
N GLN A 54 -4.04 -2.10 7.74
CA GLN A 54 -4.39 -3.27 6.94
C GLN A 54 -3.35 -3.45 5.86
N PHE A 55 -2.33 -4.26 6.14
CA PHE A 55 -1.26 -4.55 5.19
C PHE A 55 -1.63 -5.70 4.26
N TYR A 56 -1.35 -5.51 2.97
CA TYR A 56 -1.51 -6.53 1.92
C TYR A 56 -0.21 -7.26 1.62
N SER A 57 0.91 -6.55 1.70
CA SER A 57 2.22 -7.10 1.37
C SER A 57 3.28 -6.53 2.28
N VAL A 58 4.28 -7.33 2.58
CA VAL A 58 5.45 -6.94 3.36
C VAL A 58 6.70 -7.42 2.63
N GLU A 59 7.70 -6.55 2.56
CA GLU A 59 9.03 -6.82 1.99
C GLU A 59 10.10 -6.22 2.90
N THR A 60 11.34 -6.68 2.76
CA THR A 60 12.49 -6.16 3.49
C THR A 60 13.64 -5.85 2.53
N ASP A 61 14.51 -4.93 2.91
CA ASP A 61 15.77 -4.70 2.21
C ASP A 61 16.95 -5.45 2.87
N SER A 62 18.14 -5.26 2.32
CA SER A 62 19.38 -5.86 2.78
C SER A 62 20.25 -4.91 3.63
N GLN A 63 19.74 -3.75 4.04
CA GLN A 63 20.47 -2.82 4.90
C GLN A 63 20.66 -3.39 6.32
N PHE A 64 21.50 -2.78 7.10
CA PHE A 64 21.61 -3.04 8.54
C PHE A 64 21.58 -1.72 9.34
N PRO A 65 20.61 -1.52 10.22
CA PRO A 65 19.37 -2.30 10.37
C PRO A 65 18.57 -2.32 9.07
N TYR A 66 17.95 -3.46 8.76
CA TYR A 66 17.07 -3.55 7.59
C TYR A 66 15.80 -2.72 7.79
N ARG A 67 15.18 -2.35 6.69
CA ARG A 67 13.87 -1.72 6.71
C ARG A 67 12.79 -2.69 6.27
N VAL A 68 11.60 -2.48 6.79
CA VAL A 68 10.38 -3.18 6.42
C VAL A 68 9.52 -2.25 5.60
N TYR A 69 9.00 -2.76 4.49
CA TYR A 69 8.15 -2.04 3.56
C TYR A 69 6.79 -2.72 3.47
N GLY A 70 5.72 -1.95 3.42
CA GLY A 70 4.38 -2.53 3.31
C GLY A 70 3.39 -1.61 2.64
N THR A 71 2.46 -2.20 1.88
CA THR A 71 1.32 -1.52 1.28
C THR A 71 0.10 -1.64 2.18
N GLN A 72 -0.59 -0.54 2.43
CA GLN A 72 -1.72 -0.46 3.33
C GLN A 72 -3.00 -0.09 2.57
N GLN A 73 -4.10 -0.76 2.85
CA GLN A 73 -5.40 -0.38 2.34
C GLN A 73 -5.71 1.08 2.71
N ASP A 74 -6.06 1.90 1.73
CA ASP A 74 -6.46 3.31 1.85
C ASP A 74 -5.42 4.26 2.50
N ASN A 75 -4.19 3.78 2.77
CA ASN A 75 -3.18 4.55 3.51
C ASN A 75 -1.80 4.58 2.85
N SER A 76 -1.70 4.30 1.57
CA SER A 76 -0.44 4.25 0.81
C SER A 76 0.55 3.16 1.31
N ALA A 77 1.76 3.18 0.79
CA ALA A 77 2.84 2.29 1.22
C ALA A 77 3.79 3.01 2.17
N ILE A 78 4.32 2.28 3.13
CA ILE A 78 5.21 2.80 4.17
C ILE A 78 6.51 2.00 4.24
N SER A 79 7.59 2.68 4.61
CA SER A 79 8.85 2.09 5.05
C SER A 79 9.10 2.41 6.51
N THR A 80 9.49 1.41 7.30
CA THR A 80 9.85 1.56 8.71
C THR A 80 11.15 0.82 9.01
N PRO A 81 12.06 1.34 9.86
CA PRO A 81 13.25 0.58 10.24
C PRO A 81 12.86 -0.61 11.12
N SER A 82 13.66 -1.69 11.08
CA SER A 82 13.48 -2.85 11.97
C SER A 82 13.88 -2.58 13.42
N GLN A 83 14.73 -1.59 13.64
CA GLN A 83 15.19 -1.16 14.97
C GLN A 83 15.52 0.33 14.96
N SER A 84 15.46 0.94 16.12
CA SER A 84 15.85 2.33 16.35
C SER A 84 16.80 2.42 17.54
N ILE A 85 17.81 3.28 17.42
CA ILE A 85 18.70 3.64 18.55
C ILE A 85 18.01 4.48 19.62
N LYS A 86 16.80 4.97 19.35
CA LYS A 86 15.99 5.80 20.25
C LYS A 86 15.18 4.98 21.26
N GLY A 87 15.32 3.65 21.26
CA GLY A 87 14.60 2.74 22.14
C GLY A 87 13.17 2.39 21.68
N ALA A 88 12.63 3.13 20.71
CA ALA A 88 11.36 2.86 20.04
C ALA A 88 11.43 3.37 18.61
N ILE A 89 10.73 2.72 17.69
CA ILE A 89 10.57 3.21 16.32
C ILE A 89 9.60 4.40 16.37
N LEU A 90 10.09 5.57 15.95
CA LEU A 90 9.33 6.80 15.94
C LEU A 90 8.79 7.08 14.53
N TRP A 91 7.70 7.85 14.45
CA TRP A 91 7.09 8.24 13.18
C TRP A 91 8.03 8.94 12.22
N GLU A 92 8.95 9.76 12.74
CA GLU A 92 9.96 10.48 11.96
C GLU A 92 10.99 9.57 11.27
N GLU A 93 11.08 8.30 11.70
CA GLU A 93 11.95 7.28 11.08
C GLU A 93 11.22 6.50 9.97
N CYS A 94 9.91 6.73 9.83
CA CYS A 94 9.08 6.13 8.81
C CYS A 94 8.88 7.13 7.66
N TYR A 95 8.71 6.60 6.44
CA TYR A 95 8.38 7.43 5.28
C TYR A 95 7.48 6.70 4.29
N SER A 96 6.69 7.47 3.53
CA SER A 96 5.88 6.92 2.45
C SER A 96 6.74 6.52 1.27
N VAL A 97 6.45 5.38 0.65
CA VAL A 97 7.20 4.84 -0.49
C VAL A 97 6.36 4.85 -1.78
N GLY A 98 5.87 6.01 -2.13
CA GLY A 98 5.08 6.21 -3.34
C GLY A 98 3.59 6.34 -3.07
N LEU A 99 2.78 6.19 -4.12
CA LEU A 99 1.34 6.45 -4.12
C LEU A 99 0.50 5.18 -4.19
N SER A 100 1.08 4.03 -3.92
CA SER A 100 0.41 2.73 -4.01
C SER A 100 -0.24 2.33 -2.69
N GLU A 101 -1.24 1.49 -2.78
CA GLU A 101 -1.93 0.86 -1.66
C GLU A 101 -2.30 -0.57 -2.03
N SER A 102 -2.65 -1.40 -1.07
CA SER A 102 -3.31 -2.70 -1.25
C SER A 102 -2.76 -3.57 -2.40
N GLY A 103 -1.47 -3.49 -2.70
CA GLY A 103 -0.82 -4.27 -3.74
C GLY A 103 0.51 -4.86 -3.26
N LYS A 104 1.22 -5.52 -4.16
CA LYS A 104 2.58 -6.01 -3.88
C LYS A 104 3.58 -4.86 -3.82
N ILE A 105 4.65 -5.09 -3.09
CA ILE A 105 5.79 -4.19 -2.96
C ILE A 105 7.07 -4.98 -3.16
N ALA A 106 8.07 -4.39 -3.79
CA ALA A 106 9.39 -4.98 -3.96
C ALA A 106 10.46 -3.91 -3.86
N VAL A 107 11.59 -4.25 -3.27
CA VAL A 107 12.77 -3.37 -3.16
C VAL A 107 13.82 -3.80 -4.17
N LYS A 108 14.47 -2.84 -4.83
CA LYS A 108 15.55 -3.14 -5.76
C LYS A 108 16.72 -3.79 -5.01
N PRO A 109 17.23 -4.97 -5.43
CA PRO A 109 18.19 -5.76 -4.64
C PRO A 109 19.52 -5.07 -4.34
N ASP A 110 20.00 -4.22 -5.23
CA ASP A 110 21.29 -3.51 -5.11
C ASP A 110 21.14 -2.05 -4.67
N ASN A 111 19.90 -1.54 -4.55
CA ASN A 111 19.65 -0.16 -4.14
C ASN A 111 18.30 -0.02 -3.41
N SER A 112 18.32 -0.05 -2.10
CA SER A 112 17.14 0.05 -1.25
C SER A 112 16.40 1.40 -1.32
N ASN A 113 16.95 2.39 -2.02
CA ASN A 113 16.23 3.64 -2.29
C ASN A 113 15.21 3.50 -3.44
N ILE A 114 15.29 2.43 -4.22
CA ILE A 114 14.37 2.17 -5.33
C ILE A 114 13.35 1.12 -4.90
N ILE A 115 12.11 1.54 -4.85
CA ILE A 115 10.99 0.70 -4.43
C ILE A 115 9.95 0.64 -5.56
N TYR A 116 9.48 -0.56 -5.84
CA TYR A 116 8.37 -0.83 -6.75
C TYR A 116 7.14 -1.20 -5.95
N SER A 117 6.01 -0.57 -6.26
CA SER A 117 4.79 -0.82 -5.53
C SER A 117 3.57 -0.81 -6.44
N ALA A 118 2.60 -1.66 -6.13
CA ALA A 118 1.39 -1.84 -6.92
C ALA A 118 0.21 -1.11 -6.31
N TYR A 119 -0.70 -0.73 -7.18
CA TYR A 119 -2.05 -0.29 -6.87
C TYR A 119 -3.02 -1.13 -7.71
N PRO A 120 -4.23 -1.44 -7.26
CA PRO A 120 -5.17 -2.30 -7.98
C PRO A 120 -5.32 -1.97 -9.46
N GLY A 121 -5.53 -3.00 -10.28
CA GLY A 121 -5.82 -2.85 -11.71
C GLY A 121 -4.62 -2.64 -12.61
N GLY A 122 -3.40 -3.01 -12.17
CA GLY A 122 -2.21 -2.95 -13.02
C GLY A 122 -1.40 -1.67 -12.88
N THR A 123 -1.77 -0.78 -11.98
CA THR A 123 -0.96 0.41 -11.69
C THR A 123 0.30 -0.02 -10.97
N LEU A 124 1.46 0.28 -11.57
CA LEU A 124 2.78 -0.05 -11.06
C LEU A 124 3.60 1.23 -10.97
N MET A 125 4.16 1.49 -9.79
CA MET A 125 4.94 2.67 -9.47
C MET A 125 6.38 2.31 -9.14
N ARG A 126 7.32 3.15 -9.56
CA ARG A 126 8.70 3.18 -9.09
C ARG A 126 8.91 4.44 -8.27
N TYR A 127 9.28 4.26 -7.03
CA TYR A 127 9.64 5.35 -6.10
C TYR A 127 11.15 5.39 -5.91
N ASP A 128 11.72 6.59 -5.94
CA ASP A 128 13.12 6.85 -5.62
C ASP A 128 13.19 7.70 -4.36
N HIS A 129 13.64 7.10 -3.26
CA HIS A 129 13.75 7.76 -1.97
C HIS A 129 14.78 8.89 -1.94
N THR A 130 15.84 8.79 -2.75
CA THR A 130 16.90 9.81 -2.81
C THR A 130 16.37 11.14 -3.37
N THR A 131 15.48 11.06 -4.34
CA THR A 131 14.93 12.24 -5.02
C THR A 131 13.49 12.57 -4.63
N GLY A 132 12.81 11.64 -3.95
CA GLY A 132 11.36 11.72 -3.67
C GLY A 132 10.47 11.54 -4.90
N GLN A 133 11.04 11.15 -6.05
CA GLN A 133 10.28 11.04 -7.30
C GLN A 133 9.49 9.74 -7.37
N VAL A 134 8.25 9.86 -7.85
CA VAL A 134 7.39 8.72 -8.20
C VAL A 134 7.21 8.70 -9.72
N ARG A 135 7.49 7.56 -10.33
CA ARG A 135 7.28 7.33 -11.75
C ARG A 135 6.26 6.22 -11.95
N ASN A 136 5.23 6.49 -12.74
CA ASN A 136 4.32 5.45 -13.22
C ASN A 136 5.05 4.59 -14.26
N ILE A 137 5.08 3.28 -14.03
CA ILE A 137 5.72 2.30 -14.90
C ILE A 137 4.73 1.19 -15.29
N MET A 138 3.47 1.53 -15.44
CA MET A 138 2.43 0.59 -15.90
C MET A 138 2.83 -0.05 -17.22
N VAL A 139 2.50 -1.34 -17.35
CA VAL A 139 2.67 -2.09 -18.61
C VAL A 139 1.91 -1.45 -19.76
N TRP A 140 0.73 -0.94 -19.47
CA TRP A 140 -0.15 -0.26 -20.42
C TRP A 140 -0.94 0.84 -19.71
N PRO A 141 -0.93 2.08 -20.21
CA PRO A 141 -1.60 3.21 -19.56
C PRO A 141 -3.12 3.14 -19.75
N GLU A 142 -3.79 2.36 -18.93
CA GLU A 142 -5.23 2.15 -18.99
C GLU A 142 -5.85 2.35 -17.61
N TYR A 143 -6.91 3.16 -17.55
CA TYR A 143 -7.62 3.41 -16.32
C TYR A 143 -8.67 2.32 -16.08
N TYR A 144 -8.45 1.46 -15.11
CA TYR A 144 -9.24 0.25 -14.87
C TYR A 144 -10.61 0.49 -14.21
N GLN A 145 -10.85 1.66 -13.64
CA GLN A 145 -12.13 1.98 -13.01
C GLN A 145 -13.19 2.31 -14.07
N ASN A 146 -14.42 1.87 -13.82
CA ASN A 146 -15.59 2.13 -14.65
C ASN A 146 -15.63 1.41 -16.01
N SER A 147 -14.80 0.41 -16.24
CA SER A 147 -14.82 -0.39 -17.45
C SER A 147 -14.90 -1.89 -17.13
N ALA A 148 -15.59 -2.63 -17.99
CA ALA A 148 -15.64 -4.10 -17.81
C ALA A 148 -14.26 -4.71 -18.13
N PRO A 149 -13.79 -5.71 -17.38
CA PRO A 149 -12.47 -6.32 -17.58
C PRO A 149 -12.22 -6.86 -19.00
N LYS A 150 -13.27 -7.22 -19.72
CA LYS A 150 -13.18 -7.67 -21.13
C LYS A 150 -12.68 -6.58 -22.09
N ASN A 151 -12.79 -5.31 -21.70
CA ASN A 151 -12.40 -4.16 -22.52
C ASN A 151 -10.94 -3.79 -22.32
N TYR A 152 -10.26 -4.36 -21.30
CA TYR A 152 -8.85 -4.04 -21.04
C TYR A 152 -7.94 -4.84 -21.96
N LYS A 153 -6.90 -4.18 -22.43
CA LYS A 153 -5.82 -4.83 -23.21
C LYS A 153 -5.12 -5.89 -22.37
N TYR A 154 -4.82 -5.56 -21.11
CA TYR A 154 -4.25 -6.49 -20.15
C TYR A 154 -5.09 -6.47 -18.87
N ARG A 155 -5.33 -7.64 -18.29
CA ARG A 155 -6.16 -7.80 -17.10
C ARG A 155 -5.28 -8.10 -15.90
N PHE A 156 -5.30 -7.21 -14.93
CA PHE A 156 -4.66 -7.37 -13.64
C PHE A 156 -5.70 -7.59 -12.56
N GLY A 157 -5.35 -8.39 -11.55
CA GLY A 157 -6.18 -8.56 -10.35
C GLY A 157 -6.12 -7.34 -9.43
N TRP A 158 -6.84 -7.43 -8.32
CA TRP A 158 -6.71 -6.47 -7.23
C TRP A 158 -5.28 -6.44 -6.72
N GLU A 159 -4.72 -7.61 -6.41
CA GLU A 159 -3.29 -7.81 -6.25
C GLU A 159 -2.70 -8.46 -7.49
N PHE A 160 -1.49 -8.09 -7.85
CA PHE A 160 -0.72 -8.73 -8.90
C PHE A 160 0.76 -8.77 -8.50
N PRO A 161 1.54 -9.75 -8.98
CA PRO A 161 2.92 -9.93 -8.55
C PRO A 161 3.84 -8.82 -9.06
N ILE A 162 4.78 -8.44 -8.20
CA ILE A 162 5.98 -7.67 -8.54
C ILE A 162 7.15 -8.49 -8.03
N VAL A 163 8.11 -8.81 -8.91
CA VAL A 163 9.28 -9.60 -8.57
C VAL A 163 10.53 -8.98 -9.17
N THR A 164 11.48 -8.62 -8.32
CA THR A 164 12.83 -8.24 -8.75
C THR A 164 13.68 -9.49 -8.93
N SER A 165 14.53 -9.51 -9.96
CA SER A 165 15.44 -10.64 -10.19
C SER A 165 16.58 -10.63 -9.18
N LYS A 166 16.89 -11.81 -8.62
CA LYS A 166 18.08 -12.01 -7.77
C LYS A 166 19.39 -12.10 -8.56
N HIS A 167 19.32 -12.28 -9.89
CA HIS A 167 20.47 -12.43 -10.77
C HIS A 167 20.88 -11.13 -11.46
N ASP A 168 19.92 -10.29 -11.74
CA ASP A 168 20.14 -8.97 -12.34
C ASP A 168 19.20 -7.95 -11.67
N PRO A 169 19.74 -7.01 -10.89
CA PRO A 169 18.92 -6.08 -10.10
C PRO A 169 18.11 -5.08 -10.94
N ASN A 170 18.39 -4.95 -12.23
CA ASN A 170 17.63 -4.10 -13.16
C ASN A 170 16.40 -4.81 -13.73
N VAL A 171 16.33 -6.14 -13.56
CA VAL A 171 15.23 -6.94 -14.08
C VAL A 171 14.06 -6.98 -13.12
N LEU A 172 12.91 -6.55 -13.62
CA LEU A 172 11.63 -6.53 -12.95
C LEU A 172 10.62 -7.37 -13.73
N TYR A 173 9.87 -8.19 -13.02
CA TYR A 173 8.75 -8.95 -13.56
C TYR A 173 7.44 -8.52 -12.92
N THR A 174 6.38 -8.51 -13.72
CA THR A 174 5.00 -8.39 -13.24
C THR A 174 4.09 -9.29 -14.08
N ALA A 175 2.89 -9.59 -13.59
CA ALA A 175 1.96 -10.42 -14.33
C ALA A 175 0.50 -10.03 -14.07
N GLY A 176 -0.27 -10.12 -15.13
CA GLY A 176 -1.71 -10.17 -15.16
C GLY A 176 -2.17 -11.41 -15.90
N ASN A 177 -2.97 -11.25 -16.95
CA ASN A 177 -3.24 -12.34 -17.89
C ASN A 177 -2.04 -12.67 -18.81
N MET A 178 -0.96 -11.92 -18.71
CA MET A 178 0.32 -12.13 -19.39
C MET A 178 1.45 -11.90 -18.38
N ILE A 179 2.65 -12.40 -18.69
CA ILE A 179 3.88 -12.11 -17.94
C ILE A 179 4.64 -11.01 -18.67
N PHE A 180 5.12 -10.04 -17.91
CA PHE A 180 5.84 -8.88 -18.42
C PHE A 180 7.21 -8.79 -17.74
N LYS A 181 8.19 -8.31 -18.50
CA LYS A 181 9.57 -8.12 -18.07
C LYS A 181 10.06 -6.73 -18.44
N SER A 182 10.76 -6.10 -17.54
CA SER A 182 11.61 -4.94 -17.78
C SER A 182 13.06 -5.27 -17.46
N ILE A 183 14.00 -4.62 -18.15
CA ILE A 183 15.45 -4.72 -17.90
C ILE A 183 16.08 -3.37 -17.56
N ASP A 184 15.26 -2.35 -17.39
CA ASP A 184 15.64 -0.95 -17.23
C ASP A 184 14.77 -0.23 -16.15
N GLU A 185 14.49 -0.93 -15.05
CA GLU A 185 13.71 -0.41 -13.91
C GLU A 185 12.30 0.08 -14.31
N GLY A 186 11.69 -0.56 -15.28
CA GLY A 186 10.35 -0.24 -15.75
C GLY A 186 10.28 0.94 -16.73
N ALA A 187 11.41 1.41 -17.28
CA ALA A 187 11.39 2.42 -18.34
C ALA A 187 10.75 1.85 -19.61
N LYS A 188 10.98 0.57 -19.87
CA LYS A 188 10.31 -0.21 -20.91
C LYS A 188 9.89 -1.56 -20.32
N ILE A 189 8.67 -1.97 -20.61
CA ILE A 189 8.15 -3.26 -20.18
C ILE A 189 7.68 -4.04 -21.41
N ASP A 190 8.27 -5.20 -21.62
CA ASP A 190 7.96 -6.08 -22.75
C ASP A 190 7.19 -7.32 -22.27
N ILE A 191 6.34 -7.87 -23.13
CA ILE A 191 5.68 -9.15 -22.87
C ILE A 191 6.72 -10.25 -22.96
N THR A 192 6.81 -11.07 -21.93
CA THR A 192 7.54 -12.32 -21.95
C THR A 192 6.54 -13.46 -22.18
N ILE A 193 6.41 -13.92 -23.41
CA ILE A 193 5.58 -15.09 -23.72
C ILE A 193 6.36 -16.32 -23.31
N PRO A 194 5.84 -17.18 -22.41
CA PRO A 194 6.41 -18.50 -22.22
C PRO A 194 6.33 -19.26 -23.54
N LYS A 195 7.44 -19.84 -24.03
CA LYS A 195 7.52 -20.63 -25.25
C LYS A 195 6.73 -21.96 -25.21
N TYR A 196 5.74 -22.10 -24.33
CA TYR A 196 5.13 -23.39 -24.00
C TYR A 196 3.67 -23.53 -24.43
N TYR A 197 3.20 -22.73 -25.38
CA TYR A 197 1.87 -22.90 -26.00
C TYR A 197 2.01 -22.78 -27.52
N ASP A 198 2.68 -23.74 -28.12
CA ASP A 198 2.45 -24.20 -29.51
C ASP A 198 1.65 -25.48 -29.46
#